data_e45122f0fa1fd7bcc52860f9cb8c9639
#
_entry.id   e45122f0fa1fd7bcc52860f9cb8c9639
#
_cell.length_a   1.000
_cell.length_b   1.000
_cell.length_c   1.000
_cell.angle_alpha   90.00
_cell.angle_beta   90.00
_cell.angle_gamma   90.00
#
_symmetry.space_group_name_H-M   'P 1'
#
loop_
_entity.id
_entity.type
_entity.pdbx_description
1 polymer ?
#
loop_
_entity_poly.entity_id
_entity_poly.type
_entity_poly.pdbx_seq_one_letter_code
_entity_poly.pdbx_strand_id
1 'polypeptide(L)'
;WIDASVKAKTELQAKLKKSGMPIVSTWMKHKAKAEPFVVDLKGVDKLVLVTAGGPDGTDYDQAVWANARLIKADGTAVWLDEVPYEYGVAGWAKPKMNTNAYDHEIVIAGKEYKHGVFCHANGTLVYPVGGQYVRFEAEVGIDDTSSGGSVFFQALNTVPTFVAEELNNKYPEEIGMLGAVLDGLDTWLITPDASVEKQAADNAIARLKDGAYYSNVAKQIANEKDLNTQIRKYLELVE
;
A
#
# COMPACT_ATOMS: atom_id res chain seq x y z
N TRP A 1 26.49 -0.48 7.56
CA TRP A 1 25.08 -0.44 7.90
C TRP A 1 24.20 -0.20 6.68
N ILE A 2 24.46 0.87 5.92
CA ILE A 2 23.76 1.18 4.66
C ILE A 2 23.84 -0.01 3.67
N ASP A 3 25.03 -0.63 3.54
CA ASP A 3 25.22 -1.78 2.67
C ASP A 3 24.39 -3.00 3.12
N ALA A 4 24.23 -3.19 4.42
CA ALA A 4 23.40 -4.27 4.97
C ALA A 4 21.91 -4.04 4.68
N SER A 5 21.42 -2.80 4.84
CA SER A 5 20.04 -2.42 4.54
C SER A 5 19.72 -2.56 3.03
N VAL A 6 20.64 -2.09 2.17
CA VAL A 6 20.50 -2.23 0.70
C VAL A 6 20.47 -3.70 0.31
N LYS A 7 21.33 -4.52 0.91
CA LYS A 7 21.34 -5.97 0.66
C LYS A 7 20.04 -6.63 1.09
N ALA A 8 19.57 -6.34 2.31
CA ALA A 8 18.30 -6.87 2.83
C ALA A 8 17.12 -6.47 1.96
N LYS A 9 17.05 -5.19 1.52
CA LYS A 9 16.04 -4.73 0.57
C LYS A 9 16.08 -5.51 -0.74
N THR A 10 17.27 -5.71 -1.30
CA THR A 10 17.44 -6.46 -2.55
C THR A 10 17.00 -7.92 -2.40
N GLU A 11 17.37 -8.55 -1.29
CA GLU A 11 16.96 -9.93 -0.99
C GLU A 11 15.44 -10.05 -0.80
N LEU A 12 14.82 -9.09 -0.06
CA LEU A 12 13.38 -9.03 0.08
C LEU A 12 12.68 -8.84 -1.26
N GLN A 13 13.12 -7.88 -2.07
CA GLN A 13 12.54 -7.66 -3.39
C GLN A 13 12.66 -8.88 -4.30
N ALA A 14 13.81 -9.61 -4.23
CA ALA A 14 14.00 -10.85 -4.98
C ALA A 14 13.05 -11.96 -4.48
N LYS A 15 12.84 -12.06 -3.18
CA LYS A 15 11.90 -13.00 -2.56
C LYS A 15 10.46 -12.71 -2.97
N LEU A 16 10.03 -11.46 -2.86
CA LEU A 16 8.69 -11.01 -3.25
C LEU A 16 8.45 -11.24 -4.75
N LYS A 17 9.45 -10.98 -5.59
CA LYS A 17 9.38 -11.27 -7.02
C LYS A 17 9.27 -12.77 -7.32
N LYS A 18 9.96 -13.61 -6.54
CA LYS A 18 9.91 -15.06 -6.66
C LYS A 18 8.56 -15.64 -6.21
N SER A 19 7.93 -15.02 -5.22
CA SER A 19 6.60 -15.40 -4.75
C SER A 19 5.47 -14.98 -5.70
N GLY A 20 5.78 -14.31 -6.81
CA GLY A 20 4.77 -13.86 -7.76
C GLY A 20 4.04 -12.57 -7.32
N MET A 21 4.53 -11.89 -6.29
CA MET A 21 4.02 -10.60 -5.81
C MET A 21 5.04 -9.49 -6.06
N PRO A 22 5.17 -8.96 -7.29
CA PRO A 22 5.98 -7.77 -7.49
C PRO A 22 5.34 -6.62 -6.71
N ILE A 23 6.05 -6.12 -5.70
CA ILE A 23 5.67 -4.94 -4.96
C ILE A 23 6.32 -3.74 -5.63
N VAL A 24 5.51 -2.79 -6.03
CA VAL A 24 5.95 -1.43 -6.34
C VAL A 24 5.50 -0.57 -5.18
N SER A 25 6.42 0.14 -4.54
CA SER A 25 6.15 0.98 -3.38
C SER A 25 6.85 2.32 -3.51
N THR A 26 6.19 3.38 -3.09
CA THR A 26 6.78 4.70 -2.88
C THR A 26 6.19 5.34 -1.63
N TRP A 27 6.97 6.19 -0.97
CA TRP A 27 6.58 6.89 0.25
C TRP A 27 6.43 8.38 0.01
N MET A 28 5.27 8.93 0.39
CA MET A 28 4.92 10.33 0.17
C MET A 28 4.64 11.02 1.49
N LYS A 29 5.09 12.25 1.62
CA LYS A 29 4.71 13.17 2.71
C LYS A 29 3.70 14.19 2.21
N HIS A 30 2.89 14.69 3.14
CA HIS A 30 2.02 15.84 2.87
C HIS A 30 2.80 17.00 2.25
N LYS A 31 2.21 17.67 1.26
CA LYS A 31 2.80 18.74 0.43
C LYS A 31 3.98 18.36 -0.47
N ALA A 32 4.40 17.11 -0.48
CA ALA A 32 5.28 16.64 -1.54
C ALA A 32 4.54 16.68 -2.90
N LYS A 33 5.27 16.98 -3.96
CA LYS A 33 4.72 16.88 -5.32
C LYS A 33 4.38 15.41 -5.61
N ALA A 34 3.28 15.20 -6.33
CA ALA A 34 2.91 13.85 -6.74
C ALA A 34 4.03 13.19 -7.54
N GLU A 35 4.25 11.90 -7.29
CA GLU A 35 5.26 11.09 -7.95
C GLU A 35 4.65 10.07 -8.90
N PRO A 36 5.31 9.79 -10.04
CA PRO A 36 4.87 8.74 -10.94
C PRO A 36 4.91 7.37 -10.28
N PHE A 37 3.87 6.58 -10.50
CA PHE A 37 3.74 5.22 -10.00
C PHE A 37 3.34 4.30 -11.14
N VAL A 38 4.19 3.34 -11.49
CA VAL A 38 4.01 2.48 -12.66
C VAL A 38 4.20 1.01 -12.29
N VAL A 39 3.25 0.18 -12.70
CA VAL A 39 3.24 -1.27 -12.46
C VAL A 39 3.08 -2.04 -13.76
N ASP A 40 3.90 -3.06 -13.99
CA ASP A 40 3.71 -4.02 -15.08
C ASP A 40 2.58 -4.99 -14.70
N LEU A 41 1.56 -5.09 -15.54
CA LEU A 41 0.37 -5.92 -15.35
C LEU A 41 0.28 -7.09 -16.31
N LYS A 42 1.32 -7.40 -17.08
CA LYS A 42 1.27 -8.53 -18.01
C LYS A 42 0.94 -9.84 -17.30
N GLY A 43 -0.18 -10.45 -17.68
CA GLY A 43 -0.64 -11.71 -17.08
C GLY A 43 -1.21 -11.58 -15.68
N VAL A 44 -1.51 -10.36 -15.22
CA VAL A 44 -2.11 -10.08 -13.93
C VAL A 44 -3.62 -10.14 -14.01
N ASP A 45 -4.26 -10.92 -13.15
CA ASP A 45 -5.72 -11.01 -13.05
C ASP A 45 -6.31 -9.97 -12.08
N LYS A 46 -5.61 -9.66 -11.02
CA LYS A 46 -6.01 -8.72 -9.97
C LYS A 46 -4.92 -7.67 -9.73
N LEU A 47 -5.28 -6.41 -9.76
CA LEU A 47 -4.44 -5.31 -9.28
C LEU A 47 -4.90 -4.95 -7.87
N VAL A 48 -4.01 -5.04 -6.89
CA VAL A 48 -4.26 -4.63 -5.51
C VAL A 48 -3.50 -3.34 -5.24
N LEU A 49 -4.21 -2.28 -4.92
CA LEU A 49 -3.64 -0.99 -4.52
C LEU A 49 -3.77 -0.84 -3.00
N VAL A 50 -2.66 -0.59 -2.34
CA VAL A 50 -2.58 -0.43 -0.89
C VAL A 50 -2.07 0.96 -0.55
N THR A 51 -2.74 1.62 0.40
CA THR A 51 -2.28 2.84 1.05
C THR A 51 -2.05 2.54 2.52
N ALA A 52 -0.81 2.63 2.98
CA ALA A 52 -0.46 2.35 4.37
C ALA A 52 0.08 3.61 5.06
N GLY A 53 -0.23 3.77 6.35
CA GLY A 53 0.26 4.90 7.12
C GLY A 53 1.75 4.85 7.36
N GLY A 54 2.41 5.99 7.33
CA GLY A 54 3.83 6.12 7.58
C GLY A 54 4.22 6.03 9.07
N PRO A 55 5.48 6.35 9.40
CA PRO A 55 5.98 6.26 10.78
C PRO A 55 5.23 7.15 11.78
N ASP A 56 4.55 8.18 11.29
CA ASP A 56 3.73 9.12 12.06
C ASP A 56 2.30 8.63 12.32
N GLY A 57 1.96 7.45 11.85
CA GLY A 57 0.64 6.85 12.04
C GLY A 57 -0.22 6.96 10.79
N THR A 58 -1.54 7.03 10.99
CA THR A 58 -2.52 7.12 9.91
C THR A 58 -3.30 8.45 9.94
N ASP A 59 -2.99 9.31 10.89
CA ASP A 59 -3.68 10.59 10.99
C ASP A 59 -3.33 11.49 9.80
N TYR A 60 -4.35 12.04 9.16
CA TYR A 60 -4.21 12.93 8.00
C TYR A 60 -3.72 12.25 6.70
N ASP A 61 -3.71 10.94 6.61
CA ASP A 61 -3.22 10.18 5.46
C ASP A 61 -4.23 10.13 4.31
N GLN A 62 -4.56 11.30 3.78
CA GLN A 62 -5.52 11.45 2.67
C GLN A 62 -4.87 11.09 1.33
N ALA A 63 -4.61 9.82 1.15
CA ALA A 63 -3.92 9.28 0.00
C ALA A 63 -4.75 9.34 -1.29
N VAL A 64 -4.10 9.67 -2.39
CA VAL A 64 -4.71 9.74 -3.71
C VAL A 64 -3.84 9.06 -4.77
N TRP A 65 -4.48 8.23 -5.58
CA TRP A 65 -3.99 7.70 -6.84
C TRP A 65 -4.50 8.62 -7.95
N ALA A 66 -3.79 9.71 -8.22
CA ALA A 66 -4.18 10.71 -9.21
C ALA A 66 -3.83 10.25 -10.63
N ASN A 67 -4.61 10.66 -11.64
CA ASN A 67 -4.45 10.26 -13.04
C ASN A 67 -4.28 8.74 -13.22
N ALA A 68 -4.88 7.97 -12.31
CA ALA A 68 -4.79 6.52 -12.31
C ALA A 68 -5.46 5.91 -13.55
N ARG A 69 -4.72 5.06 -14.27
CA ARG A 69 -5.19 4.46 -15.52
C ARG A 69 -4.59 3.10 -15.79
N LEU A 70 -5.34 2.27 -16.46
CA LEU A 70 -4.96 0.95 -16.94
C LEU A 70 -4.66 1.03 -18.44
N ILE A 71 -3.54 0.50 -18.89
CA ILE A 71 -3.08 0.54 -20.27
C ILE A 71 -3.21 -0.85 -20.89
N LYS A 72 -3.92 -0.93 -22.01
CA LYS A 72 -4.04 -2.16 -22.82
C LYS A 72 -2.81 -2.38 -23.70
N ALA A 73 -2.69 -3.58 -24.27
CA ALA A 73 -1.58 -3.93 -25.14
C ALA A 73 -1.49 -3.07 -26.43
N ASP A 74 -2.60 -2.54 -26.88
CA ASP A 74 -2.68 -1.62 -28.04
C ASP A 74 -2.35 -0.15 -27.68
N GLY A 75 -2.06 0.13 -26.41
CA GLY A 75 -1.80 1.47 -25.90
C GLY A 75 -3.04 2.24 -25.45
N THR A 76 -4.24 1.68 -25.60
CA THR A 76 -5.48 2.31 -25.11
C THR A 76 -5.43 2.46 -23.61
N ALA A 77 -5.70 3.66 -23.11
CA ALA A 77 -5.82 3.95 -21.69
C ALA A 77 -7.29 3.93 -21.24
N VAL A 78 -7.54 3.34 -20.07
CA VAL A 78 -8.83 3.35 -19.38
C VAL A 78 -8.61 3.96 -18.02
N TRP A 79 -9.39 4.97 -17.65
CA TRP A 79 -9.30 5.58 -16.34
C TRP A 79 -9.72 4.59 -15.24
N LEU A 80 -8.98 4.57 -14.13
CA LEU A 80 -9.26 3.63 -13.05
C LEU A 80 -10.59 3.94 -12.36
N ASP A 81 -10.99 5.19 -12.32
CA ASP A 81 -12.28 5.66 -11.80
C ASP A 81 -13.49 5.16 -12.61
N GLU A 82 -13.29 4.71 -13.85
CA GLU A 82 -14.29 4.09 -14.70
C GLU A 82 -14.38 2.55 -14.50
N VAL A 83 -13.41 1.96 -13.79
CA VAL A 83 -13.34 0.53 -13.56
C VAL A 83 -13.86 0.21 -12.16
N PRO A 84 -14.90 -0.60 -11.99
CA PRO A 84 -15.38 -0.97 -10.67
C PRO A 84 -14.34 -1.84 -9.95
N TYR A 85 -14.03 -1.49 -8.71
CA TYR A 85 -13.28 -2.38 -7.82
C TYR A 85 -14.21 -3.45 -7.24
N GLU A 86 -13.71 -4.66 -7.05
CA GLU A 86 -14.47 -5.74 -6.43
C GLU A 86 -14.38 -5.73 -4.90
N TYR A 87 -13.36 -5.07 -4.36
CA TYR A 87 -13.15 -4.85 -2.94
C TYR A 87 -12.53 -3.49 -2.73
N GLY A 88 -13.01 -2.76 -1.71
CA GLY A 88 -12.48 -1.45 -1.36
C GLY A 88 -12.75 -1.07 0.08
N VAL A 89 -11.68 -0.81 0.82
CA VAL A 89 -11.72 -0.29 2.19
C VAL A 89 -10.73 0.86 2.32
N ALA A 90 -11.06 1.81 3.16
CA ALA A 90 -10.16 2.90 3.55
C ALA A 90 -10.14 2.99 5.08
N GLY A 91 -9.01 3.40 5.65
CA GLY A 91 -8.85 3.54 7.09
C GLY A 91 -9.74 4.62 7.72
N TRP A 92 -10.14 5.59 6.91
CA TRP A 92 -11.13 6.60 7.25
C TRP A 92 -11.91 7.00 6.00
N ALA A 93 -13.19 7.36 6.16
CA ALA A 93 -14.15 7.59 5.07
C ALA A 93 -14.33 6.33 4.20
N LYS A 94 -14.71 6.53 2.94
CA LYS A 94 -14.80 5.47 1.93
C LYS A 94 -13.90 5.83 0.76
N PRO A 95 -13.43 4.87 -0.03
CA PRO A 95 -12.80 5.18 -1.31
C PRO A 95 -13.73 6.05 -2.16
N LYS A 96 -13.18 7.09 -2.80
CA LYS A 96 -13.94 8.01 -3.66
C LYS A 96 -13.27 8.17 -5.02
N MET A 97 -14.09 8.34 -6.05
CA MET A 97 -13.64 8.54 -7.41
C MET A 97 -13.72 10.02 -7.76
N ASN A 98 -12.64 10.58 -8.30
CA ASN A 98 -12.54 11.94 -8.83
C ASN A 98 -12.77 13.07 -7.81
N THR A 99 -12.90 12.72 -6.53
CA THR A 99 -13.01 13.68 -5.42
C THR A 99 -12.16 13.24 -4.24
N ASN A 100 -11.83 14.18 -3.37
CA ASN A 100 -11.22 13.89 -2.08
C ASN A 100 -12.27 13.44 -1.05
N ALA A 101 -11.86 13.29 0.22
CA ALA A 101 -12.74 12.84 1.30
C ALA A 101 -13.98 13.72 1.51
N TYR A 102 -13.90 14.98 1.17
CA TYR A 102 -14.95 16.00 1.39
C TYR A 102 -15.78 16.33 0.15
N ASP A 103 -15.70 15.52 -0.90
CA ASP A 103 -16.37 15.70 -2.20
C ASP A 103 -15.90 16.95 -2.96
N HIS A 104 -14.69 17.43 -2.65
CA HIS A 104 -14.03 18.49 -3.39
C HIS A 104 -13.08 17.93 -4.44
N GLU A 105 -12.55 18.79 -5.30
CA GLU A 105 -11.53 18.46 -6.27
C GLU A 105 -10.27 17.89 -5.59
N ILE A 106 -9.64 16.94 -6.26
CA ILE A 106 -8.36 16.38 -5.82
C ILE A 106 -7.26 17.40 -6.09
N VAL A 107 -6.51 17.77 -5.06
CA VAL A 107 -5.37 18.70 -5.17
C VAL A 107 -4.16 18.12 -4.45
N ILE A 108 -3.02 17.99 -5.14
CA ILE A 108 -1.76 17.53 -4.54
C ILE A 108 -0.69 18.58 -4.80
N ALA A 109 -0.13 19.16 -3.74
CA ALA A 109 0.88 20.23 -3.79
C ALA A 109 0.48 21.37 -4.74
N GLY A 110 -0.78 21.80 -4.68
CA GLY A 110 -1.36 22.89 -5.46
C GLY A 110 -1.73 22.52 -6.92
N LYS A 111 -1.53 21.26 -7.34
CA LYS A 111 -1.94 20.79 -8.68
C LYS A 111 -3.28 20.06 -8.58
N GLU A 112 -4.26 20.50 -9.36
CA GLU A 112 -5.57 19.87 -9.48
C GLU A 112 -5.53 18.66 -10.41
N TYR A 113 -6.35 17.64 -10.06
CA TYR A 113 -6.51 16.40 -10.82
C TYR A 113 -7.98 16.09 -11.04
N LYS A 114 -8.36 15.88 -12.29
CA LYS A 114 -9.75 15.53 -12.68
C LYS A 114 -10.07 14.07 -12.50
N HIS A 115 -9.06 13.21 -12.62
CA HIS A 115 -9.17 11.77 -12.46
C HIS A 115 -8.34 11.32 -11.28
N GLY A 116 -8.90 10.46 -10.45
CA GLY A 116 -8.16 9.87 -9.33
C GLY A 116 -9.04 9.05 -8.42
N VAL A 117 -8.37 8.27 -7.58
CA VAL A 117 -9.00 7.46 -6.55
C VAL A 117 -8.45 7.88 -5.20
N PHE A 118 -9.31 8.44 -4.37
CA PHE A 118 -9.01 8.70 -2.97
C PHE A 118 -9.18 7.42 -2.16
N CYS A 119 -8.18 7.10 -1.32
CA CYS A 119 -8.24 5.99 -0.39
C CYS A 119 -7.35 6.28 0.82
N HIS A 120 -7.96 6.70 1.94
CA HIS A 120 -7.23 7.01 3.18
C HIS A 120 -6.46 5.79 3.70
N ALA A 121 -5.26 5.99 4.21
CA ALA A 121 -4.50 4.90 4.85
C ALA A 121 -5.14 4.54 6.24
N ASN A 122 -5.17 3.27 6.64
CA ASN A 122 -4.77 2.11 5.85
C ASN A 122 -5.92 1.71 4.93
N GLY A 123 -5.64 1.63 3.66
CA GLY A 123 -6.68 1.32 2.68
C GLY A 123 -6.23 0.28 1.65
N THR A 124 -7.20 -0.40 1.08
CA THR A 124 -6.95 -1.40 0.03
C THR A 124 -8.07 -1.40 -0.99
N LEU A 125 -7.68 -1.45 -2.26
CA LEU A 125 -8.58 -1.55 -3.40
C LEU A 125 -8.14 -2.74 -4.26
N VAL A 126 -9.09 -3.58 -4.67
CA VAL A 126 -8.84 -4.71 -5.57
C VAL A 126 -9.60 -4.51 -6.86
N TYR A 127 -8.89 -4.42 -7.96
CA TYR A 127 -9.44 -4.27 -9.29
C TYR A 127 -9.30 -5.57 -10.09
N PRO A 128 -10.39 -6.10 -10.64
CA PRO A 128 -10.34 -7.23 -11.56
C PRO A 128 -9.84 -6.73 -12.92
N VAL A 129 -8.57 -7.00 -13.23
CA VAL A 129 -7.94 -6.57 -14.49
C VAL A 129 -7.92 -7.69 -15.54
N GLY A 130 -8.11 -8.96 -15.12
CA GLY A 130 -8.36 -10.11 -15.96
C GLY A 130 -7.35 -10.35 -17.09
N GLY A 131 -6.09 -9.95 -16.89
CA GLY A 131 -5.04 -10.06 -17.91
C GLY A 131 -5.22 -9.16 -19.13
N GLN A 132 -6.21 -8.25 -19.15
CA GLN A 132 -6.53 -7.39 -20.29
C GLN A 132 -5.58 -6.19 -20.43
N TYR A 133 -4.88 -5.86 -19.36
CA TYR A 133 -4.02 -4.70 -19.27
C TYR A 133 -2.57 -5.11 -19.11
N VAL A 134 -1.68 -4.31 -19.69
CA VAL A 134 -0.23 -4.56 -19.62
C VAL A 134 0.47 -3.67 -18.62
N ARG A 135 -0.19 -2.57 -18.19
CA ARG A 135 0.42 -1.62 -17.25
C ARG A 135 -0.65 -0.82 -16.50
N PHE A 136 -0.36 -0.52 -15.24
CA PHE A 136 -1.04 0.50 -14.45
C PHE A 136 -0.12 1.72 -14.33
N GLU A 137 -0.68 2.91 -14.43
CA GLU A 137 0.02 4.17 -14.24
C GLU A 137 -0.80 5.09 -13.35
N ALA A 138 -0.14 5.80 -12.43
CA ALA A 138 -0.73 6.85 -11.61
C ALA A 138 0.32 7.91 -11.24
N GLU A 139 -0.14 9.02 -10.69
CA GLU A 139 0.63 9.95 -9.88
C GLU A 139 0.12 9.80 -8.44
N VAL A 140 1.01 9.54 -7.47
CA VAL A 140 0.60 9.33 -6.08
C VAL A 140 0.99 10.49 -5.18
N GLY A 141 0.15 10.81 -4.22
CA GLY A 141 0.39 11.87 -3.26
C GLY A 141 -0.71 11.99 -2.21
N ILE A 142 -0.54 12.95 -1.30
CA ILE A 142 -1.51 13.25 -0.25
C ILE A 142 -2.29 14.49 -0.66
N ASP A 143 -3.63 14.43 -0.54
CA ASP A 143 -4.51 15.56 -0.87
C ASP A 143 -4.25 16.77 0.03
N ASP A 144 -4.29 17.98 -0.54
CA ASP A 144 -3.97 19.23 0.15
C ASP A 144 -4.97 19.63 1.25
N THR A 145 -6.14 18.99 1.31
CA THR A 145 -7.07 19.15 2.44
C THR A 145 -6.55 18.48 3.71
N SER A 146 -5.52 17.65 3.61
CA SER A 146 -4.82 17.12 4.76
C SER A 146 -4.04 18.21 5.50
N SER A 147 -3.84 18.02 6.81
CA SER A 147 -3.01 18.91 7.65
C SER A 147 -1.61 18.34 7.91
N GLY A 148 -1.32 17.13 7.44
CA GLY A 148 -0.07 16.42 7.69
C GLY A 148 -0.08 15.04 7.04
N GLY A 149 0.62 14.10 7.66
CA GLY A 149 0.61 12.69 7.28
C GLY A 149 1.73 12.26 6.35
N SER A 150 1.92 10.96 6.29
CA SER A 150 2.83 10.30 5.37
C SER A 150 2.28 8.93 4.98
N VAL A 151 2.33 8.61 3.69
CA VAL A 151 1.66 7.42 3.13
C VAL A 151 2.63 6.60 2.31
N PHE A 152 2.62 5.30 2.50
CA PHE A 152 3.18 4.34 1.57
C PHE A 152 2.11 3.91 0.56
N PHE A 153 2.42 4.10 -0.71
CA PHE A 153 1.64 3.62 -1.84
C PHE A 153 2.25 2.34 -2.37
N GLN A 154 1.46 1.28 -2.46
CA GLN A 154 1.93 -0.02 -2.88
C GLN A 154 0.98 -0.63 -3.88
N ALA A 155 1.51 -1.37 -4.86
CA ALA A 155 0.72 -2.16 -5.78
C ALA A 155 1.21 -3.59 -5.80
N LEU A 156 0.27 -4.53 -5.71
CA LEU A 156 0.50 -5.97 -5.77
C LEU A 156 -0.22 -6.52 -7.00
N ASN A 157 0.36 -7.51 -7.66
CA ASN A 157 -0.27 -8.22 -8.77
C ASN A 157 -0.96 -9.54 -8.34
N THR A 158 -0.95 -9.82 -7.06
CA THR A 158 -1.58 -11.00 -6.47
C THR A 158 -2.36 -10.55 -5.24
N VAL A 159 -3.57 -11.07 -5.08
CA VAL A 159 -4.37 -10.83 -3.89
C VAL A 159 -3.78 -11.63 -2.74
N PRO A 160 -3.29 -10.99 -1.67
CA PRO A 160 -2.82 -11.70 -0.49
C PRO A 160 -3.92 -12.59 0.09
N THR A 161 -3.55 -13.72 0.68
CA THR A 161 -4.51 -14.73 1.17
C THR A 161 -5.55 -14.16 2.13
N PHE A 162 -5.14 -13.26 3.03
CA PHE A 162 -6.05 -12.63 3.98
C PHE A 162 -7.00 -11.61 3.30
N VAL A 163 -6.60 -10.94 2.22
CA VAL A 163 -7.51 -10.12 1.39
C VAL A 163 -8.52 -11.03 0.68
N ALA A 164 -8.07 -12.18 0.17
CA ALA A 164 -8.94 -13.16 -0.45
C ALA A 164 -9.95 -13.75 0.56
N GLU A 165 -9.55 -13.98 1.80
CA GLU A 165 -10.45 -14.40 2.88
C GLU A 165 -11.48 -13.32 3.20
N GLU A 166 -11.12 -12.06 3.06
CA GLU A 166 -11.98 -10.92 3.32
C GLU A 166 -12.94 -10.60 2.17
N LEU A 167 -12.54 -10.81 0.93
CA LEU A 167 -13.46 -10.83 -0.21
C LEU A 167 -14.61 -11.85 0.03
N ASN A 168 -14.42 -12.80 0.96
CA ASN A 168 -15.44 -13.73 1.44
C ASN A 168 -16.14 -13.31 2.76
N ASN A 169 -16.10 -12.03 3.14
CA ASN A 169 -16.76 -11.43 4.31
C ASN A 169 -16.21 -11.86 5.68
N LYS A 170 -14.93 -12.12 5.82
CA LYS A 170 -14.43 -12.58 7.13
C LYS A 170 -13.72 -11.52 7.99
N TYR A 171 -12.92 -10.58 7.43
CA TYR A 171 -12.09 -9.70 8.29
C TYR A 171 -11.62 -8.38 7.62
N PRO A 172 -12.41 -7.27 7.65
CA PRO A 172 -12.06 -5.96 7.07
C PRO A 172 -10.78 -5.30 7.60
N GLU A 173 -10.37 -5.65 8.78
CA GLU A 173 -9.33 -4.92 9.48
C GLU A 173 -7.90 -5.45 9.24
N GLU A 174 -7.77 -6.65 8.71
CA GLU A 174 -6.48 -7.30 8.46
C GLU A 174 -5.67 -6.67 7.32
N ILE A 175 -6.34 -6.00 6.40
CA ILE A 175 -5.72 -5.30 5.28
C ILE A 175 -4.88 -4.11 5.76
N GLY A 176 -5.43 -3.34 6.71
CA GLY A 176 -4.70 -2.26 7.36
C GLY A 176 -3.44 -2.74 8.06
N MET A 177 -3.49 -3.95 8.61
CA MET A 177 -2.36 -4.56 9.30
C MET A 177 -1.24 -4.99 8.35
N LEU A 178 -1.55 -5.56 7.18
CA LEU A 178 -0.52 -5.86 6.19
C LEU A 178 0.15 -4.59 5.71
N GLY A 179 -0.64 -3.54 5.43
CA GLY A 179 -0.11 -2.23 5.11
C GLY A 179 0.90 -1.77 6.16
N ALA A 180 0.53 -1.84 7.44
CA ALA A 180 1.42 -1.44 8.54
C ALA A 180 2.70 -2.28 8.64
N VAL A 181 2.64 -3.58 8.33
CA VAL A 181 3.85 -4.43 8.33
C VAL A 181 4.75 -4.10 7.15
N LEU A 182 4.19 -3.98 5.94
CA LEU A 182 4.94 -3.61 4.74
C LEU A 182 5.58 -2.23 4.89
N ASP A 183 4.87 -1.30 5.50
CA ASP A 183 5.27 0.03 5.87
C ASP A 183 6.49 0.03 6.81
N GLY A 184 6.40 -0.73 7.90
CA GLY A 184 7.50 -0.91 8.82
C GLY A 184 8.73 -1.53 8.16
N LEU A 185 8.53 -2.52 7.29
CA LEU A 185 9.60 -3.15 6.53
C LEU A 185 10.27 -2.19 5.53
N ASP A 186 9.48 -1.44 4.77
CA ASP A 186 10.02 -0.47 3.81
C ASP A 186 10.83 0.62 4.53
N THR A 187 10.29 1.17 5.62
CA THR A 187 11.02 2.17 6.42
C THR A 187 12.31 1.60 6.98
N TRP A 188 12.26 0.38 7.53
CA TRP A 188 13.44 -0.30 8.04
C TRP A 188 14.51 -0.56 6.98
N LEU A 189 14.10 -0.82 5.72
CA LEU A 189 15.02 -1.14 4.63
C LEU A 189 15.64 0.07 3.95
N ILE A 190 15.02 1.24 4.00
CA ILE A 190 15.46 2.44 3.25
C ILE A 190 16.03 3.56 4.12
N THR A 191 15.79 3.56 5.42
CA THR A 191 16.25 4.63 6.32
C THR A 191 17.68 4.35 6.80
N PRO A 192 18.60 5.29 6.70
CA PRO A 192 19.98 5.10 7.18
C PRO A 192 20.13 5.23 8.70
N ASP A 193 19.10 5.69 9.42
CA ASP A 193 19.12 5.88 10.87
C ASP A 193 18.44 4.71 11.58
N ALA A 194 19.23 3.90 12.28
CA ALA A 194 18.78 2.72 13.02
C ALA A 194 17.67 3.00 14.07
N SER A 195 17.63 4.20 14.63
CA SER A 195 16.64 4.56 15.64
C SER A 195 15.26 4.78 15.01
N VAL A 196 15.21 5.43 13.86
CA VAL A 196 13.97 5.68 13.09
C VAL A 196 13.44 4.37 12.50
N GLU A 197 14.33 3.56 11.92
CA GLU A 197 14.00 2.23 11.39
C GLU A 197 13.39 1.34 12.46
N LYS A 198 14.05 1.27 13.62
CA LYS A 198 13.56 0.49 14.74
C LYS A 198 12.20 0.98 15.22
N GLN A 199 12.00 2.28 15.32
CA GLN A 199 10.74 2.86 15.74
C GLN A 199 9.61 2.56 14.74
N ALA A 200 9.87 2.66 13.44
CA ALA A 200 8.89 2.34 12.41
C ALA A 200 8.46 0.86 12.46
N ALA A 201 9.43 -0.04 12.60
CA ALA A 201 9.15 -1.46 12.74
C ALA A 201 8.44 -1.79 14.05
N ASP A 202 8.86 -1.18 15.18
CA ASP A 202 8.19 -1.35 16.48
C ASP A 202 6.73 -0.85 16.42
N ASN A 203 6.46 0.26 15.70
CA ASN A 203 5.12 0.77 15.49
C ASN A 203 4.26 -0.16 14.63
N ALA A 204 4.79 -0.71 13.54
CA ALA A 204 4.09 -1.68 12.70
C ALA A 204 3.72 -2.93 13.52
N ILE A 205 4.66 -3.44 14.30
CA ILE A 205 4.44 -4.60 15.18
C ILE A 205 3.45 -4.28 16.31
N ALA A 206 3.50 -3.09 16.88
CA ALA A 206 2.54 -2.67 17.91
C ALA A 206 1.12 -2.63 17.36
N ARG A 207 0.92 -2.14 16.14
CA ARG A 207 -0.39 -2.17 15.45
C ARG A 207 -0.87 -3.60 15.22
N LEU A 208 0.02 -4.50 14.84
CA LEU A 208 -0.30 -5.92 14.74
C LEU A 208 -0.74 -6.52 16.07
N LYS A 209 -0.21 -6.06 17.20
CA LYS A 209 -0.57 -6.55 18.54
C LYS A 209 -1.86 -5.95 19.07
N ASP A 210 -2.11 -4.69 18.78
CA ASP A 210 -3.26 -3.94 19.29
C ASP A 210 -4.54 -4.25 18.54
N GLY A 211 -4.37 -4.61 17.32
CA GLY A 211 -5.46 -5.03 16.54
C GLY A 211 -6.01 -6.38 17.03
N ALA A 212 -7.19 -6.54 17.69
CA ALA A 212 -7.61 -7.71 18.43
C ALA A 212 -8.19 -8.87 17.63
N TYR A 213 -8.45 -8.69 16.36
CA TYR A 213 -9.10 -9.64 15.47
C TYR A 213 -8.14 -10.35 14.56
N TYR A 214 -7.31 -10.73 14.78
CA TYR A 214 -6.09 -11.05 14.18
C TYR A 214 -6.07 -12.28 13.37
N SER A 215 -5.57 -12.10 12.18
CA SER A 215 -5.12 -13.17 11.35
C SER A 215 -4.16 -14.09 12.12
N ASN A 216 -4.10 -15.34 11.73
CA ASN A 216 -3.12 -16.26 12.28
C ASN A 216 -1.68 -15.75 12.05
N VAL A 217 -1.47 -15.02 10.95
CA VAL A 217 -0.19 -14.37 10.62
C VAL A 217 0.20 -13.34 11.67
N ALA A 218 -0.69 -12.40 11.99
CA ALA A 218 -0.44 -11.38 12.98
C ALA A 218 -0.16 -11.96 14.37
N LYS A 219 -0.91 -12.98 14.77
CA LYS A 219 -0.67 -13.68 16.06
C LYS A 219 0.69 -14.37 16.11
N GLN A 220 1.09 -15.02 15.03
CA GLN A 220 2.38 -15.69 14.95
C GLN A 220 3.53 -14.69 15.02
N ILE A 221 3.44 -13.58 14.27
CA ILE A 221 4.46 -12.51 14.30
C ILE A 221 4.51 -11.85 15.68
N ALA A 222 3.36 -11.53 16.27
CA ALA A 222 3.28 -10.86 17.58
C ALA A 222 3.87 -11.66 18.73
N ASN A 223 3.99 -12.98 18.60
CA ASN A 223 4.57 -13.85 19.61
C ASN A 223 6.11 -13.92 19.56
N GLU A 224 6.73 -13.42 18.51
CA GLU A 224 8.19 -13.39 18.42
C GLU A 224 8.79 -12.27 19.30
N LYS A 225 9.99 -12.51 19.84
CA LYS A 225 10.59 -11.64 20.85
C LYS A 225 11.52 -10.58 20.28
N ASP A 226 12.07 -10.80 19.12
CA ASP A 226 12.99 -9.87 18.47
C ASP A 226 12.51 -9.50 17.06
N LEU A 227 12.83 -8.28 16.65
CA LEU A 227 12.38 -7.70 15.40
C LEU A 227 12.81 -8.49 14.16
N ASN A 228 14.06 -8.96 14.13
CA ASN A 228 14.57 -9.69 12.97
C ASN A 228 13.85 -11.02 12.81
N THR A 229 13.57 -11.71 13.91
CA THR A 229 12.79 -12.94 13.90
C THR A 229 11.35 -12.68 13.47
N GLN A 230 10.74 -11.58 13.92
CA GLN A 230 9.39 -11.19 13.51
C GLN A 230 9.31 -10.92 11.99
N ILE A 231 10.28 -10.19 11.44
CA ILE A 231 10.36 -9.91 9.99
C ILE A 231 10.55 -11.21 9.20
N ARG A 232 11.47 -12.07 9.64
CA ARG A 232 11.69 -13.36 8.96
C ARG A 232 10.43 -14.22 8.97
N LYS A 233 9.76 -14.30 10.11
CA LYS A 233 8.51 -15.05 10.26
C LYS A 233 7.44 -14.53 9.31
N TYR A 234 7.30 -13.21 9.21
CA TYR A 234 6.39 -12.60 8.25
C TYR A 234 6.72 -13.03 6.81
N LEU A 235 8.00 -12.95 6.42
CA LEU A 235 8.44 -13.34 5.08
C LEU A 235 8.19 -14.81 4.77
N GLU A 236 8.33 -15.70 5.77
CA GLU A 236 8.02 -17.12 5.63
C GLU A 236 6.52 -17.40 5.46
N LEU A 237 5.67 -16.57 6.08
CA LEU A 237 4.21 -16.76 6.06
C LEU A 237 3.53 -16.17 4.82
N VAL A 238 4.21 -15.26 4.11
CA VAL A 238 3.71 -14.66 2.86
C VAL A 238 4.32 -15.28 1.60
N GLU A 239 5.19 -16.29 1.74
CA GLU A 239 5.67 -17.16 0.66
C GLU A 239 4.63 -18.20 0.28
#